data_df9ff11a6fa180853a15f0230a6bb615
#
_entry.id   df9ff11a6fa180853a15f0230a6bb615
#
_cell.length_a   1.000
_cell.length_b   1.000
_cell.length_c   1.000
_cell.angle_alpha   90.00
_cell.angle_beta   90.00
_cell.angle_gamma   90.00
#
_symmetry.space_group_name_H-M   'P 1'
#
loop_
_entity.id
_entity.type
_entity.pdbx_description
1 polymer ?
#
loop_
_entity_poly.entity_id
_entity_poly.type
_entity_poly.pdbx_seq_one_letter_code
_entity_poly.pdbx_strand_id
1 'polypeptide(L)'
;MKTVKLIVYGTLLSGERNHHFCRNAVKITPCTVIGTLYDTGCGFPAFQMEGNTSVKAELIEIPLADWAAVDRLEGYPRLYDRQPFPCTLPDGTTDIGWIYIMNNLPPMATVIISGDWKGHRHG
;
A
#
# COMPACT_ATOMS: atom_id res chain seq x y z
N MET A 1 -13.17 18.67 -7.73
CA MET A 1 -12.61 17.40 -8.23
C MET A 1 -12.88 16.32 -7.21
N LYS A 2 -13.36 15.16 -7.68
CA LYS A 2 -13.51 14.00 -6.80
C LYS A 2 -12.18 13.27 -6.68
N THR A 3 -11.84 12.87 -5.48
CA THR A 3 -10.60 12.17 -5.18
C THR A 3 -10.89 10.91 -4.38
N VAL A 4 -9.90 10.05 -4.31
CA VAL A 4 -9.89 8.85 -3.47
C VAL A 4 -8.56 8.78 -2.75
N LYS A 5 -8.59 8.31 -1.50
CA LYS A 5 -7.38 8.12 -0.68
C LYS A 5 -6.97 6.65 -0.73
N LEU A 6 -5.71 6.42 -1.10
CA LEU A 6 -5.12 5.09 -1.16
C LEU A 6 -4.03 4.98 -0.10
N ILE A 7 -3.96 3.84 0.58
CA ILE A 7 -2.83 3.50 1.43
C ILE A 7 -1.93 2.59 0.61
N VAL A 8 -0.71 3.06 0.31
CA VAL A 8 0.26 2.30 -0.48
C VAL A 8 1.47 1.96 0.38
N TYR A 9 2.04 0.78 0.18
CA TYR A 9 3.11 0.26 1.04
C TYR A 9 4.23 -0.43 0.25
N GLY A 10 4.18 -0.39 -1.07
CA GLY A 10 5.10 -1.12 -1.93
C GLY A 10 5.50 -0.33 -3.17
N THR A 11 5.22 -0.88 -4.35
CA THR A 11 5.72 -0.32 -5.61
C THR A 11 5.11 1.02 -5.99
N LEU A 12 4.01 1.42 -5.35
CA LEU A 12 3.38 2.73 -5.55
C LEU A 12 3.96 3.82 -4.63
N LEU A 13 4.78 3.45 -3.64
CA LEU A 13 5.42 4.42 -2.75
C LEU A 13 6.26 5.44 -3.54
N SER A 14 6.38 6.65 -2.99
CA SER A 14 7.24 7.69 -3.56
C SER A 14 8.64 7.14 -3.80
N GLY A 15 9.18 7.34 -5.00
CA GLY A 15 10.49 6.84 -5.39
C GLY A 15 10.51 5.41 -5.90
N GLU A 16 9.41 4.68 -5.82
CA GLU A 16 9.34 3.30 -6.32
C GLU A 16 8.85 3.26 -7.77
N ARG A 17 9.05 2.11 -8.44
CA ARG A 17 8.92 2.00 -9.90
C ARG A 17 7.53 2.30 -10.44
N ASN A 18 6.47 2.11 -9.65
CA ASN A 18 5.09 2.33 -10.10
C ASN A 18 4.49 3.61 -9.55
N HIS A 19 5.27 4.44 -8.88
CA HIS A 19 4.76 5.69 -8.29
C HIS A 19 4.12 6.61 -9.33
N HIS A 20 4.57 6.53 -10.59
CA HIS A 20 4.01 7.35 -11.68
C HIS A 20 2.49 7.14 -11.89
N PHE A 21 1.92 6.01 -11.44
CA PHE A 21 0.46 5.82 -11.45
C PHE A 21 -0.25 6.81 -10.51
N CYS A 22 0.49 7.39 -9.57
CA CYS A 22 -0.02 8.41 -8.64
C CYS A 22 0.51 9.81 -8.97
N ARG A 23 0.98 10.05 -10.19
CA ARG A 23 1.62 11.34 -10.58
C ARG A 23 0.70 12.54 -10.45
N ASN A 24 -0.62 12.33 -10.49
CA ASN A 24 -1.59 13.40 -10.34
C ASN A 24 -2.09 13.56 -8.90
N ALA A 25 -1.40 12.97 -7.94
CA ALA A 25 -1.79 13.06 -6.54
C ALA A 25 -1.88 14.52 -6.09
N VAL A 26 -2.95 14.83 -5.38
CA VAL A 26 -3.15 16.17 -4.79
C VAL A 26 -2.52 16.26 -3.41
N LYS A 27 -2.28 15.14 -2.75
CA LYS A 27 -1.64 15.09 -1.44
C LYS A 27 -1.00 13.72 -1.21
N ILE A 28 0.19 13.73 -0.62
CA ILE A 28 0.90 12.51 -0.19
C ILE A 28 1.36 12.74 1.24
N THR A 29 0.95 11.85 2.15
CA THR A 29 1.28 11.95 3.57
C THR A 29 1.87 10.62 4.02
N PRO A 30 3.06 10.60 4.66
CA PRO A 30 3.56 9.38 5.28
C PRO A 30 2.57 8.88 6.32
N CYS A 31 2.44 7.57 6.45
CA CYS A 31 1.57 6.99 7.48
C CYS A 31 2.08 5.60 7.85
N THR A 32 1.47 5.03 8.88
CA THR A 32 1.68 3.64 9.25
C THR A 32 0.35 2.91 9.34
N VAL A 33 0.39 1.63 9.06
CA VAL A 33 -0.76 0.72 9.24
C VAL A 33 -0.32 -0.48 10.06
N ILE A 34 -1.25 -1.08 10.77
CA ILE A 34 -0.96 -2.24 11.62
C ILE A 34 -1.46 -3.50 10.92
N GLY A 35 -0.56 -4.46 10.73
CA GLY A 35 -0.86 -5.72 10.08
C GLY A 35 0.42 -6.50 9.83
N THR A 36 0.49 -7.23 8.72
CA THR A 36 1.68 -7.97 8.34
C THR A 36 2.04 -7.68 6.89
N LEU A 37 3.31 -7.34 6.67
CA LEU A 37 3.87 -7.10 5.35
C LEU A 37 4.67 -8.32 4.92
N TYR A 38 4.45 -8.77 3.69
CA TYR A 38 5.15 -9.92 3.12
C TYR A 38 5.90 -9.52 1.86
N ASP A 39 7.09 -10.10 1.69
CA ASP A 39 7.74 -10.17 0.38
C ASP A 39 7.16 -11.38 -0.35
N THR A 40 6.49 -11.17 -1.47
CA THR A 40 5.89 -12.28 -2.23
C THR A 40 6.92 -13.13 -2.95
N GLY A 41 8.14 -12.61 -3.11
CA GLY A 41 9.16 -13.25 -3.94
C GLY A 41 9.01 -12.94 -5.44
N CYS A 42 8.05 -12.11 -5.80
CA CYS A 42 7.75 -11.76 -7.20
C CYS A 42 8.10 -10.30 -7.54
N GLY A 43 8.85 -9.62 -6.66
CA GLY A 43 9.27 -8.24 -6.89
C GLY A 43 8.33 -7.19 -6.34
N PHE A 44 7.33 -7.59 -5.57
CA PHE A 44 6.38 -6.69 -4.92
C PHE A 44 5.90 -7.28 -3.60
N PRO A 45 5.43 -6.43 -2.65
CA PRO A 45 4.95 -6.90 -1.36
C PRO A 45 3.48 -7.21 -1.38
N ALA A 46 3.02 -7.85 -0.30
CA ALA A 46 1.61 -8.04 0.00
C ALA A 46 1.34 -7.66 1.45
N PHE A 47 0.14 -7.16 1.72
CA PHE A 47 -0.31 -6.81 3.06
C PHE A 47 -1.48 -7.69 3.45
N GLN A 48 -1.46 -8.16 4.70
CA GLN A 48 -2.61 -8.81 5.33
C GLN A 48 -2.96 -8.06 6.61
N MET A 49 -4.25 -7.96 6.88
CA MET A 49 -4.75 -7.16 8.00
C MET A 49 -4.46 -7.77 9.36
N GLU A 50 -4.20 -9.08 9.42
CA GLU A 50 -3.87 -9.80 10.65
C GLU A 50 -2.44 -9.45 11.07
N GLY A 51 -2.21 -9.48 12.38
CA GLY A 51 -0.90 -9.18 12.94
C GLY A 51 -0.85 -7.78 13.54
N ASN A 52 0.32 -7.42 14.07
CA ASN A 52 0.50 -6.18 14.83
C ASN A 52 1.83 -5.49 14.53
N THR A 53 2.39 -5.73 13.35
CA THR A 53 3.56 -5.00 12.89
C THR A 53 3.15 -3.61 12.42
N SER A 54 3.93 -2.59 12.77
CA SER A 54 3.77 -1.25 12.23
C SER A 54 4.39 -1.22 10.83
N VAL A 55 3.57 -1.07 9.80
CA VAL A 55 4.00 -1.10 8.41
C VAL A 55 4.09 0.33 7.87
N LYS A 56 5.24 0.68 7.31
CA LYS A 56 5.45 1.99 6.70
C LYS A 56 4.67 2.09 5.38
N ALA A 57 3.91 3.16 5.24
CA ALA A 57 3.04 3.39 4.11
C ALA A 57 2.95 4.87 3.77
N GLU A 58 2.22 5.18 2.71
CA GLU A 58 1.84 6.54 2.36
C GLU A 58 0.34 6.57 2.10
N LEU A 59 -0.31 7.64 2.58
CA LEU A 59 -1.69 7.95 2.25
C LEU A 59 -1.64 8.91 1.07
N ILE A 60 -2.08 8.45 -0.09
CA ILE A 60 -2.01 9.21 -1.34
C ILE A 60 -3.42 9.52 -1.81
N GLU A 61 -3.73 10.79 -1.94
CA GLU A 61 -5.01 11.23 -2.48
C GLU A 61 -4.85 11.53 -3.96
N ILE A 62 -5.54 10.74 -4.80
CA ILE A 62 -5.47 10.83 -6.26
C ILE A 62 -6.83 11.23 -6.84
N PRO A 63 -6.86 11.80 -8.06
CA PRO A 63 -8.13 11.98 -8.75
C PRO A 63 -8.86 10.64 -8.91
N LEU A 64 -10.16 10.64 -8.65
CA LEU A 64 -10.97 9.42 -8.76
C LEU A 64 -10.83 8.77 -10.14
N ALA A 65 -10.69 9.59 -11.20
CA ALA A 65 -10.53 9.09 -12.56
C ALA A 65 -9.26 8.22 -12.75
N ASP A 66 -8.25 8.37 -11.89
CA ASP A 66 -7.00 7.60 -12.00
C ASP A 66 -7.06 6.25 -11.27
N TRP A 67 -8.10 6.01 -10.49
CA TRP A 67 -8.16 4.80 -9.65
C TRP A 67 -8.29 3.52 -10.47
N ALA A 68 -9.00 3.56 -11.58
CA ALA A 68 -9.16 2.39 -12.44
C ALA A 68 -7.82 1.86 -12.97
N ALA A 69 -6.88 2.74 -13.28
CA ALA A 69 -5.54 2.34 -13.72
C ALA A 69 -4.76 1.66 -12.59
N VAL A 70 -4.89 2.16 -11.36
CA VAL A 70 -4.26 1.55 -10.17
C VAL A 70 -4.88 0.18 -9.90
N ASP A 71 -6.21 0.06 -9.97
CA ASP A 71 -6.88 -1.24 -9.83
C ASP A 71 -6.38 -2.26 -10.84
N ARG A 72 -6.17 -1.84 -12.09
CA ARG A 72 -5.63 -2.74 -13.13
C ARG A 72 -4.19 -3.15 -12.83
N LEU A 73 -3.37 -2.21 -12.39
CA LEU A 73 -1.99 -2.49 -12.00
C LEU A 73 -1.92 -3.55 -10.90
N GLU A 74 -2.80 -3.43 -9.90
CA GLU A 74 -2.85 -4.33 -8.76
C GLU A 74 -3.57 -5.66 -9.08
N GLY A 75 -4.16 -5.78 -10.26
CA GLY A 75 -4.91 -6.97 -10.63
C GLY A 75 -6.17 -7.17 -9.80
N TYR A 76 -6.76 -6.07 -9.34
CA TYR A 76 -7.99 -6.10 -8.56
C TYR A 76 -9.17 -6.56 -9.45
N PRO A 77 -10.03 -7.46 -8.98
CA PRO A 77 -10.11 -8.06 -7.64
C PRO A 77 -9.42 -9.42 -7.50
N ARG A 78 -8.66 -9.86 -8.50
CA ARG A 78 -8.11 -11.23 -8.54
C ARG A 78 -6.83 -11.40 -7.74
N LEU A 79 -5.79 -10.65 -8.09
CA LEU A 79 -4.50 -10.74 -7.39
C LEU A 79 -4.58 -10.07 -6.03
N TYR A 80 -5.01 -8.81 -6.02
CA TYR A 80 -5.30 -8.08 -4.78
C TYR A 80 -6.79 -7.83 -4.67
N ASP A 81 -7.29 -7.91 -3.45
CA ASP A 81 -8.56 -7.31 -3.06
C ASP A 81 -8.27 -5.95 -2.45
N ARG A 82 -9.27 -5.14 -2.15
CA ARG A 82 -9.08 -3.86 -1.47
C ARG A 82 -10.23 -3.54 -0.54
N GLN A 83 -9.93 -2.82 0.53
CA GLN A 83 -10.96 -2.36 1.45
C GLN A 83 -10.49 -1.12 2.20
N PRO A 84 -11.43 -0.38 2.81
CA PRO A 84 -11.09 0.73 3.69
C PRO A 84 -10.32 0.23 4.90
N PHE A 85 -9.30 1.00 5.32
CA PHE A 85 -8.45 0.60 6.44
C PHE A 85 -7.91 1.85 7.13
N PRO A 86 -7.75 1.81 8.46
CA PRO A 86 -7.22 2.95 9.20
C PRO A 86 -5.70 3.04 9.08
N CYS A 87 -5.19 4.27 9.01
CA CYS A 87 -3.77 4.54 9.09
C CYS A 87 -3.52 5.65 10.10
N THR A 88 -2.31 5.67 10.66
CA THR A 88 -1.87 6.68 11.61
C THR A 88 -0.96 7.67 10.90
N LEU A 89 -1.30 8.96 11.00
CA LEU A 89 -0.54 10.04 10.40
C LEU A 89 0.58 10.51 11.34
N PRO A 90 1.56 11.30 10.84
CA PRO A 90 2.70 11.72 11.69
C PRO A 90 2.31 12.50 12.94
N ASP A 91 1.18 13.22 12.93
CA ASP A 91 0.69 13.97 14.10
C ASP A 91 -0.06 13.08 15.10
N GLY A 92 -0.13 11.77 14.85
CA GLY A 92 -0.83 10.83 15.72
C GLY A 92 -2.32 10.67 15.45
N THR A 93 -2.88 11.44 14.53
CA THR A 93 -4.29 11.30 14.16
C THR A 93 -4.48 10.12 13.21
N THR A 94 -5.72 9.67 13.08
CA THR A 94 -6.09 8.54 12.23
C THR A 94 -6.84 9.05 11.00
N ASP A 95 -6.54 8.48 9.85
CA ASP A 95 -7.31 8.67 8.64
C ASP A 95 -7.64 7.30 8.03
N ILE A 96 -8.48 7.27 7.02
CA ILE A 96 -8.90 6.04 6.37
C ILE A 96 -8.60 6.16 4.88
N GLY A 97 -8.02 5.09 4.33
CA GLY A 97 -7.81 4.98 2.90
C GLY A 97 -8.11 3.57 2.42
N TRP A 98 -8.16 3.38 1.12
CA TRP A 98 -8.28 2.07 0.51
C TRP A 98 -6.91 1.41 0.48
N ILE A 99 -6.80 0.21 1.04
CA ILE A 99 -5.56 -0.57 1.03
C ILE A 99 -5.77 -1.84 0.19
N TYR A 100 -4.76 -2.20 -0.61
CA TYR A 100 -4.78 -3.45 -1.36
C TYR A 100 -4.26 -4.57 -0.48
N ILE A 101 -5.01 -5.66 -0.40
CA ILE A 101 -4.66 -6.83 0.41
C ILE A 101 -4.58 -8.07 -0.47
N MET A 102 -3.73 -9.01 -0.08
CA MET A 102 -3.60 -10.27 -0.80
C MET A 102 -4.06 -11.41 0.10
N ASN A 103 -5.23 -11.99 -0.24
CA ASN A 103 -5.82 -13.05 0.57
C ASN A 103 -5.08 -14.38 0.43
N ASN A 104 -4.54 -14.65 -0.76
CA ASN A 104 -3.84 -15.90 -1.06
C ASN A 104 -2.38 -15.60 -1.39
N LEU A 105 -1.51 -15.74 -0.39
CA LEU A 105 -0.09 -15.51 -0.56
C LEU A 105 0.56 -16.63 -1.38
N PRO A 106 1.56 -16.29 -2.24
CA PRO A 106 2.39 -17.32 -2.87
C PRO A 106 3.13 -18.16 -1.82
N PRO A 107 3.43 -19.45 -2.11
CA PRO A 107 4.12 -20.30 -1.13
C PRO A 107 5.48 -19.78 -0.68
N MET A 108 6.18 -19.01 -1.54
CA MET A 108 7.48 -18.46 -1.22
C MET A 108 7.43 -17.16 -0.42
N ALA A 109 6.24 -16.64 -0.12
CA ALA A 109 6.13 -15.37 0.60
C ALA A 109 6.76 -15.45 1.98
N THR A 110 7.49 -14.40 2.34
CA THR A 110 8.17 -14.29 3.64
C THR A 110 7.78 -12.99 4.33
N VAL A 111 7.74 -13.02 5.67
CA VAL A 111 7.38 -11.83 6.45
C VAL A 111 8.51 -10.81 6.39
N ILE A 112 8.16 -9.54 6.16
CA ILE A 112 9.09 -8.42 6.31
C ILE A 112 8.90 -7.87 7.73
N ILE A 113 9.73 -8.32 8.65
CA ILE A 113 9.59 -8.01 10.09
C ILE A 113 9.69 -6.51 10.34
N SER A 114 10.52 -5.80 9.58
CA SER A 114 10.67 -4.34 9.73
C SER A 114 9.42 -3.56 9.34
N GLY A 115 8.52 -4.16 8.56
CA GLY A 115 7.36 -3.44 8.02
C GLY A 115 7.71 -2.36 7.01
N ASP A 116 8.90 -2.39 6.44
CA ASP A 116 9.42 -1.34 5.56
C ASP A 116 9.87 -1.96 4.23
N TRP A 117 9.03 -1.84 3.21
CA TRP A 117 9.33 -2.39 1.89
C TRP A 117 10.61 -1.79 1.29
N LYS A 118 10.74 -0.46 1.35
CA LYS A 118 11.93 0.20 0.79
C LYS A 118 13.21 -0.22 1.49
N GLY A 119 13.19 -0.26 2.82
CA GLY A 119 14.33 -0.71 3.60
C GLY A 119 14.70 -2.15 3.34
N HIS A 120 13.70 -3.02 3.22
CA HIS A 120 13.89 -4.43 2.91
C HIS A 120 14.49 -4.61 1.51
N ARG A 121 13.98 -3.86 0.53
CA ARG A 121 14.37 -4.00 -0.87
C ARG A 121 15.74 -3.37 -1.15
N HIS A 122 16.06 -2.24 -0.53
CA HIS A 122 17.28 -1.45 -0.80
C HIS A 122 18.31 -1.56 0.31
N GLY A 123 17.96 -2.24 1.37
CA GLY A 123 18.86 -2.47 2.48
C GLY A 123 19.61 -3.78 2.33
#